data_40cf9bc3e57debfacb84b6d4cca088b6
#
_entry.id   40cf9bc3e57debfacb84b6d4cca088b6
#
_cell.length_a   1.000
_cell.length_b   1.000
_cell.length_c   1.000
_cell.angle_alpha   90.00
_cell.angle_beta   90.00
_cell.angle_gamma   90.00
#
_symmetry.space_group_name_H-M   'P 1'
#
loop_
_entity.id
_entity.type
_entity.pdbx_description
1 polymer ?
#
loop_
_entity_poly.entity_id
_entity_poly.type
_entity_poly.pdbx_seq_one_letter_code
_entity_poly.pdbx_strand_id
1 'polypeptide(L)'
;MGTAQATAAQGLSATQPAACCGELIQIDGSDHRWFEDRGPACTLLVFIDDATSQLMHLHFTEAESTFSYFTATRAYLERHGKPLAFYSDKASVFRSNHKAPQGGDGYTQFGRAMYELNIESICANRGSCRDKGKLGHSGSILLI
;
A
#
# COMPACT_ATOMS: atom_id res chain seq x y z
N MET A 1 -27.12 -9.23 -21.60
CA MET A 1 -26.90 -10.43 -20.81
C MET A 1 -25.45 -10.71 -20.52
N GLY A 2 -24.73 -9.73 -20.11
CA GLY A 2 -23.38 -9.89 -19.65
C GLY A 2 -23.41 -10.49 -18.29
N THR A 3 -23.24 -11.78 -18.18
CA THR A 3 -22.77 -12.36 -16.96
C THR A 3 -21.36 -11.82 -16.77
N ALA A 4 -21.23 -10.86 -15.89
CA ALA A 4 -19.96 -10.57 -15.29
C ALA A 4 -19.52 -11.88 -14.63
N GLN A 5 -18.81 -12.69 -15.35
CA GLN A 5 -18.12 -13.76 -14.72
C GLN A 5 -17.07 -13.11 -13.83
N ALA A 6 -17.37 -13.14 -12.55
CA ALA A 6 -16.32 -13.03 -11.57
C ALA A 6 -15.32 -14.13 -11.94
N THR A 7 -14.36 -13.80 -12.72
CA THR A 7 -13.20 -14.63 -12.91
C THR A 7 -12.67 -14.87 -11.51
N ALA A 8 -12.72 -16.12 -11.15
CA ALA A 8 -12.18 -16.59 -9.90
C ALA A 8 -10.86 -15.89 -9.61
N ALA A 9 -10.72 -15.44 -8.40
CA ALA A 9 -9.54 -14.80 -7.89
C ALA A 9 -8.29 -15.61 -8.26
N GLN A 10 -7.81 -15.39 -9.44
CA GLN A 10 -6.47 -15.78 -9.76
C GLN A 10 -5.59 -14.85 -8.93
N GLY A 11 -4.85 -15.43 -8.04
CA GLY A 11 -3.97 -14.68 -7.18
C GLY A 11 -3.23 -13.63 -7.99
N LEU A 12 -3.28 -12.39 -7.54
CA LEU A 12 -2.59 -11.30 -8.21
C LEU A 12 -1.12 -11.67 -8.33
N SER A 13 -0.71 -12.00 -9.52
CA SER A 13 0.70 -12.16 -9.80
C SER A 13 1.36 -10.79 -9.77
N ALA A 14 2.45 -10.65 -9.02
CA ALA A 14 3.26 -9.43 -9.01
C ALA A 14 3.77 -9.03 -10.42
N THR A 15 3.57 -9.90 -11.40
CA THR A 15 4.00 -9.68 -12.79
C THR A 15 2.88 -9.21 -13.72
N GLN A 16 1.65 -9.07 -13.24
CA GLN A 16 0.53 -8.61 -14.06
C GLN A 16 -0.10 -7.34 -13.44
N PRO A 17 -0.42 -6.32 -14.27
CA PRO A 17 -1.15 -5.18 -13.76
C PRO A 17 -2.50 -5.63 -13.21
N ALA A 18 -2.99 -4.92 -12.22
CA ALA A 18 -4.33 -5.15 -11.72
C ALA A 18 -5.34 -4.98 -12.87
N ALA A 19 -6.25 -5.93 -12.99
CA ALA A 19 -7.23 -5.92 -14.09
C ALA A 19 -8.35 -4.90 -13.84
N CYS A 20 -8.66 -4.61 -12.57
CA CYS A 20 -9.77 -3.77 -12.18
C CYS A 20 -9.37 -2.74 -11.12
N CYS A 21 -10.07 -1.62 -11.17
CA CYS A 21 -9.94 -0.59 -10.15
C CYS A 21 -10.24 -1.15 -8.76
N GLY A 22 -9.42 -0.83 -7.78
CA GLY A 22 -9.60 -1.26 -6.40
C GLY A 22 -9.04 -2.64 -6.06
N GLU A 23 -8.43 -3.35 -7.01
CA GLU A 23 -7.81 -4.65 -6.73
C GLU A 23 -6.45 -4.52 -6.07
N LEU A 24 -5.58 -3.73 -6.66
CA LEU A 24 -4.23 -3.47 -6.17
C LEU A 24 -4.05 -1.99 -5.89
N ILE A 25 -3.77 -1.67 -4.65
CA ILE A 25 -3.58 -0.30 -4.20
C ILE A 25 -2.14 -0.10 -3.75
N GLN A 26 -1.47 0.84 -4.35
CA GLN A 26 -0.14 1.27 -3.94
C GLN A 26 -0.25 2.24 -2.77
N ILE A 27 0.55 1.98 -1.73
CA ILE A 27 0.66 2.84 -0.57
C ILE A 27 2.07 3.41 -0.52
N ASP A 28 2.18 4.71 -0.41
CA ASP A 28 3.45 5.39 -0.23
C ASP A 28 3.34 6.53 0.78
N GLY A 29 4.45 6.82 1.46
CA GLY A 29 4.57 7.93 2.39
C GLY A 29 5.64 8.91 1.93
N SER A 30 5.30 10.17 1.85
CA SER A 30 6.21 11.23 1.44
C SER A 30 6.32 12.30 2.53
N ASP A 31 7.51 12.40 3.11
CA ASP A 31 7.85 13.45 4.06
C ASP A 31 8.22 14.71 3.33
N HIS A 32 7.54 15.79 3.63
CA HIS A 32 7.84 17.07 3.02
C HIS A 32 7.22 18.22 3.84
N ARG A 33 7.71 19.45 3.59
CA ARG A 33 7.08 20.66 4.11
C ARG A 33 5.88 21.07 3.24
N TRP A 34 4.85 20.23 3.25
CA TRP A 34 3.67 20.41 2.39
C TRP A 34 2.96 21.73 2.59
N PHE A 35 3.05 22.29 3.77
CA PHE A 35 2.44 23.57 4.11
C PHE A 35 3.43 24.75 4.05
N GLU A 36 4.65 24.50 3.58
CA GLU A 36 5.72 25.52 3.49
C GLU A 36 5.95 26.19 4.86
N ASP A 37 5.82 27.50 4.91
CA ASP A 37 5.98 28.28 6.15
C ASP A 37 4.71 28.37 7.00
N ARG A 38 3.61 27.81 6.51
CA ARG A 38 2.30 27.83 7.19
C ARG A 38 2.10 26.70 8.17
N GLY A 39 2.99 25.73 8.20
CA GLY A 39 2.88 24.59 9.09
C GLY A 39 4.18 23.79 9.19
N PRO A 40 4.24 22.85 10.15
CA PRO A 40 5.39 21.98 10.30
C PRO A 40 5.51 21.01 9.13
N ALA A 41 6.70 20.41 8.98
CA ALA A 41 6.88 19.28 8.09
C ALA A 41 5.97 18.13 8.53
N CYS A 42 5.40 17.43 7.58
CA CYS A 42 4.53 16.29 7.85
C CYS A 42 4.65 15.25 6.74
N THR A 43 4.12 14.08 6.98
CA THR A 43 4.09 13.00 6.01
C THR A 43 2.73 12.93 5.34
N LEU A 44 2.72 12.82 4.03
CA LEU A 44 1.53 12.52 3.25
C LEU A 44 1.52 11.04 2.90
N LEU A 45 0.53 10.32 3.38
CA LEU A 45 0.26 8.94 2.96
C LEU A 45 -0.69 8.97 1.77
N VAL A 46 -0.29 8.29 0.71
CA VAL A 46 -0.98 8.28 -0.58
C VAL A 46 -1.39 6.87 -0.94
N PHE A 47 -2.63 6.69 -1.36
CA PHE A 47 -3.18 5.43 -1.84
C PHE A 47 -3.56 5.61 -3.31
N ILE A 48 -2.91 4.88 -4.19
CA ILE A 48 -3.11 4.98 -5.64
C ILE A 48 -3.55 3.63 -6.20
N ASP A 49 -4.59 3.65 -7.01
CA ASP A 49 -5.01 2.46 -7.73
C ASP A 49 -4.04 2.13 -8.86
N ASP A 50 -3.53 0.90 -8.85
CA ASP A 50 -2.53 0.46 -9.84
C ASP A 50 -3.11 0.37 -11.25
N ALA A 51 -4.35 -0.06 -11.38
CA ALA A 51 -4.98 -0.25 -12.70
C ALA A 51 -5.24 1.07 -13.44
N THR A 52 -5.65 2.10 -12.70
CA THR A 52 -6.11 3.37 -13.27
C THR A 52 -5.16 4.53 -12.99
N SER A 53 -4.20 4.33 -12.11
CA SER A 53 -3.35 5.40 -11.55
C SER A 53 -4.16 6.50 -10.84
N GLN A 54 -5.37 6.19 -10.45
CA GLN A 54 -6.25 7.13 -9.76
C GLN A 54 -5.84 7.27 -8.30
N LEU A 55 -5.81 8.51 -7.84
CA LEU A 55 -5.59 8.82 -6.45
C LEU A 55 -6.86 8.47 -5.65
N MET A 56 -6.76 7.46 -4.80
CA MET A 56 -7.90 6.93 -4.06
C MET A 56 -8.07 7.57 -2.69
N HIS A 57 -6.96 7.83 -2.00
CA HIS A 57 -6.99 8.40 -0.65
C HIS A 57 -5.71 9.14 -0.34
N LEU A 58 -5.84 10.24 0.40
CA LEU A 58 -4.75 11.03 0.93
C LEU A 58 -4.92 11.20 2.43
N HIS A 59 -3.85 11.06 3.17
CA HIS A 59 -3.86 11.25 4.61
C HIS A 59 -2.60 11.96 5.07
N PHE A 60 -2.75 13.14 5.67
CA PHE A 60 -1.64 13.83 6.30
C PHE A 60 -1.46 13.35 7.73
N THR A 61 -0.23 13.10 8.13
CA THR A 61 0.15 12.71 9.47
C THR A 61 1.43 13.44 9.89
N GLU A 62 1.62 13.65 11.18
CA GLU A 62 2.84 14.29 11.70
C GLU A 62 4.10 13.49 11.39
N ALA A 63 4.01 12.18 11.48
CA ALA A 63 5.10 11.26 11.20
C ALA A 63 4.59 9.95 10.64
N GLU A 64 5.41 9.33 9.82
CA GLU A 64 5.15 7.99 9.32
C GLU A 64 5.32 6.97 10.45
N SER A 65 4.26 6.29 10.79
CA SER A 65 4.23 5.28 11.84
C SER A 65 3.22 4.18 11.53
N THR A 66 3.34 3.06 12.23
CA THR A 66 2.34 1.98 12.14
C THR A 66 0.93 2.51 12.41
N PHE A 67 0.79 3.38 13.39
CA PHE A 67 -0.50 3.97 13.74
C PHE A 67 -1.07 4.84 12.62
N SER A 68 -0.24 5.64 11.96
CA SER A 68 -0.68 6.47 10.84
C SER A 68 -1.15 5.62 9.65
N TYR A 69 -0.49 4.51 9.38
CA TYR A 69 -0.93 3.55 8.37
C TYR A 69 -2.27 2.91 8.74
N PHE A 70 -2.48 2.55 9.99
CA PHE A 70 -3.77 2.02 10.44
C PHE A 70 -4.89 3.03 10.24
N THR A 71 -4.68 4.28 10.65
CA THR A 71 -5.67 5.34 10.51
C THR A 71 -6.03 5.61 9.06
N ALA A 72 -5.02 5.75 8.22
CA ALA A 72 -5.21 6.00 6.79
C ALA A 72 -5.88 4.82 6.08
N THR A 73 -5.44 3.61 6.36
CA THR A 73 -6.00 2.40 5.77
C THR A 73 -7.44 2.18 6.21
N ARG A 74 -7.74 2.41 7.48
CA ARG A 74 -9.13 2.33 7.96
C ARG A 74 -10.04 3.28 7.21
N ALA A 75 -9.64 4.53 7.05
CA ALA A 75 -10.40 5.51 6.29
C ALA A 75 -10.58 5.09 4.83
N TYR A 76 -9.53 4.52 4.21
CA TYR A 76 -9.62 3.96 2.87
C TYR A 76 -10.65 2.82 2.79
N LEU A 77 -10.56 1.84 3.69
CA LEU A 77 -11.45 0.68 3.70
C LEU A 77 -12.92 1.06 3.93
N GLU A 78 -13.18 2.01 4.80
CA GLU A 78 -14.53 2.52 5.06
C GLU A 78 -15.14 3.20 3.83
N ARG A 79 -14.32 3.84 3.02
CA ARG A 79 -14.77 4.57 1.84
C ARG A 79 -14.85 3.71 0.56
N HIS A 80 -13.88 2.86 0.34
CA HIS A 80 -13.70 2.14 -0.92
C HIS A 80 -13.90 0.63 -0.79
N GLY A 81 -13.98 0.12 0.42
CA GLY A 81 -14.00 -1.31 0.65
C GLY A 81 -12.60 -1.94 0.63
N LYS A 82 -12.57 -3.24 0.73
CA LYS A 82 -11.35 -4.01 0.88
C LYS A 82 -10.74 -4.32 -0.50
N PRO A 83 -9.47 -3.93 -0.75
CA PRO A 83 -8.78 -4.35 -1.97
C PRO A 83 -8.32 -5.81 -1.85
N LEU A 84 -7.84 -6.38 -2.93
CA LEU A 84 -7.20 -7.69 -2.92
C LEU A 84 -5.80 -7.60 -2.32
N ALA A 85 -5.07 -6.55 -2.65
CA ALA A 85 -3.71 -6.36 -2.19
C ALA A 85 -3.35 -4.89 -1.98
N PHE A 86 -2.44 -4.66 -1.04
CA PHE A 86 -1.68 -3.42 -0.93
C PHE A 86 -0.24 -3.65 -1.36
N TYR A 87 0.30 -2.72 -2.10
CA TYR A 87 1.70 -2.67 -2.47
C TYR A 87 2.39 -1.48 -1.79
N SER A 88 3.57 -1.71 -1.24
CA SER A 88 4.43 -0.63 -0.76
C SER A 88 5.87 -0.84 -1.20
N ASP A 89 6.51 0.23 -1.64
CA ASP A 89 7.95 0.23 -1.94
C ASP A 89 8.79 0.07 -0.66
N LYS A 90 8.25 0.48 0.48
CA LYS A 90 8.88 0.33 1.78
C LYS A 90 8.50 -0.99 2.43
N ALA A 91 9.40 -1.96 2.41
CA ALA A 91 9.17 -3.25 3.06
C ALA A 91 8.85 -3.11 4.56
N SER A 92 9.39 -2.08 5.22
CA SER A 92 9.16 -1.80 6.64
C SER A 92 7.71 -1.52 7.01
N VAL A 93 6.85 -1.21 6.05
CA VAL A 93 5.41 -1.04 6.30
C VAL A 93 4.76 -2.35 6.71
N PHE A 94 5.10 -3.43 6.01
CA PHE A 94 4.50 -4.74 6.22
C PHE A 94 5.36 -5.70 7.03
N ARG A 95 6.69 -5.55 6.96
CA ARG A 95 7.63 -6.47 7.57
C ARG A 95 8.62 -5.76 8.47
N SER A 96 8.88 -6.35 9.61
CA SER A 96 9.91 -5.88 10.54
C SER A 96 11.25 -6.52 10.18
N ASN A 97 12.29 -5.69 10.09
CA ASN A 97 13.66 -6.17 9.91
C ASN A 97 14.27 -6.73 11.21
N HIS A 98 13.59 -6.53 12.32
CA HIS A 98 14.04 -7.08 13.59
C HIS A 98 13.51 -8.52 13.74
N LYS A 99 14.44 -9.47 13.74
CA LYS A 99 14.11 -10.82 14.18
C LYS A 99 13.68 -10.72 15.65
N ALA A 100 12.41 -10.95 15.89
CA ALA A 100 11.95 -11.03 17.27
C ALA A 100 12.73 -12.15 17.97
N PRO A 101 13.23 -11.91 19.18
CA PRO A 101 14.01 -12.93 19.92
C PRO A 101 13.22 -14.22 20.17
N GLN A 102 11.93 -14.19 19.94
CA GLN A 102 11.01 -15.31 20.18
C GLN A 102 10.38 -15.90 18.89
N GLY A 103 11.02 -15.70 17.74
CA GLY A 103 10.55 -16.36 16.50
C GLY A 103 9.24 -15.87 15.95
N GLY A 104 9.04 -14.56 15.88
CA GLY A 104 7.88 -13.98 15.21
C GLY A 104 8.01 -14.05 13.69
N ASP A 105 6.87 -14.04 12.99
CA ASP A 105 6.76 -14.17 11.53
C ASP A 105 7.37 -13.01 10.72
N GLY A 106 8.04 -12.07 11.37
CA GLY A 106 8.65 -10.93 10.71
C GLY A 106 7.65 -9.89 10.17
N TYR A 107 6.38 -10.01 10.51
CA TYR A 107 5.38 -9.01 10.14
C TYR A 107 5.34 -7.86 11.14
N THR A 108 5.12 -6.64 10.64
CA THR A 108 4.71 -5.52 11.48
C THR A 108 3.28 -5.75 11.99
N GLN A 109 2.85 -4.98 12.98
CA GLN A 109 1.44 -5.02 13.41
C GLN A 109 0.49 -4.68 12.26
N PHE A 110 0.87 -3.76 11.41
CA PHE A 110 0.12 -3.42 10.21
C PHE A 110 0.07 -4.59 9.22
N GLY A 111 1.20 -5.22 8.93
CA GLY A 111 1.26 -6.38 8.05
C GLY A 111 0.42 -7.55 8.57
N ARG A 112 0.44 -7.77 9.88
CA ARG A 112 -0.40 -8.80 10.51
C ARG A 112 -1.89 -8.48 10.37
N ALA A 113 -2.29 -7.24 10.60
CA ALA A 113 -3.68 -6.83 10.42
C ALA A 113 -4.16 -7.01 8.98
N MET A 114 -3.33 -6.72 7.99
CA MET A 114 -3.65 -6.97 6.58
C MET A 114 -3.84 -8.47 6.31
N TYR A 115 -2.98 -9.30 6.87
CA TYR A 115 -3.12 -10.75 6.76
C TYR A 115 -4.45 -11.25 7.35
N GLU A 116 -4.82 -10.78 8.53
CA GLU A 116 -6.10 -11.13 9.18
C GLU A 116 -7.32 -10.67 8.38
N LEU A 117 -7.20 -9.56 7.65
CA LEU A 117 -8.25 -9.05 6.77
C LEU A 117 -8.27 -9.73 5.40
N ASN A 118 -7.42 -10.70 5.15
CA ASN A 118 -7.24 -11.34 3.83
C ASN A 118 -6.87 -10.33 2.74
N ILE A 119 -6.08 -9.34 3.08
CA ILE A 119 -5.49 -8.41 2.14
C ILE A 119 -4.04 -8.81 1.93
N GLU A 120 -3.68 -9.12 0.70
CA GLU A 120 -2.29 -9.47 0.38
C GLU A 120 -1.38 -8.24 0.56
N SER A 121 -0.22 -8.46 1.16
CA SER A 121 0.79 -7.41 1.33
C SER A 121 1.96 -7.68 0.41
N ILE A 122 2.13 -6.82 -0.59
CA ILE A 122 3.20 -6.91 -1.57
C ILE A 122 4.20 -5.79 -1.30
N CYS A 123 5.46 -6.15 -1.14
CA CYS A 123 6.50 -5.15 -0.99
C CYS A 123 7.61 -5.36 -2.02
N ALA A 124 8.15 -4.25 -2.50
CA ALA A 124 9.35 -4.28 -3.33
C ALA A 124 10.51 -4.73 -2.46
N ASN A 125 10.77 -6.00 -2.43
CA ASN A 125 11.88 -6.54 -1.68
C ASN A 125 13.12 -6.56 -2.57
N ARG A 126 14.27 -6.24 -2.00
CA ARG A 126 15.56 -6.27 -2.71
C ARG A 126 15.89 -7.62 -3.33
N GLY A 127 15.26 -8.69 -2.86
CA GLY A 127 15.42 -10.04 -3.43
C GLY A 127 14.40 -10.40 -4.50
N SER A 128 13.36 -9.61 -4.69
CA SER A 128 12.28 -9.88 -5.62
C SER A 128 12.27 -8.85 -6.73
N CYS A 129 13.14 -9.03 -7.70
CA CYS A 129 13.18 -8.16 -8.89
C CYS A 129 11.91 -8.22 -9.74
N ARG A 130 11.02 -9.12 -9.43
CA ARG A 130 9.77 -9.32 -10.16
C ARG A 130 8.84 -8.13 -10.09
N ASP A 131 8.84 -7.46 -8.97
CA ASP A 131 7.87 -6.42 -8.69
C ASP A 131 8.26 -5.08 -9.29
N LYS A 132 9.55 -4.90 -9.55
CA LYS A 132 10.06 -3.64 -10.06
C LYS A 132 9.70 -3.32 -11.51
N GLY A 133 9.51 -4.33 -12.31
CA GLY A 133 9.22 -4.14 -13.73
C GLY A 133 7.81 -3.65 -14.02
N LYS A 134 6.91 -3.82 -13.08
CA LYS A 134 5.50 -3.58 -13.30
C LYS A 134 4.93 -2.40 -12.57
N LEU A 135 5.38 -2.25 -11.35
CA LEU A 135 4.95 -1.20 -10.47
C LEU A 135 5.97 -0.06 -10.45
N GLY A 136 6.74 0.07 -11.51
CA GLY A 136 7.77 1.08 -11.70
C GLY A 136 7.26 2.52 -11.76
N HIS A 137 6.09 2.77 -11.23
CA HIS A 137 5.48 4.10 -11.15
C HIS A 137 5.67 4.78 -9.79
N SER A 138 6.47 4.20 -8.92
CA SER A 138 6.75 4.79 -7.61
C SER A 138 7.29 6.22 -7.70
N GLY A 139 7.97 6.56 -8.79
CA GLY A 139 8.43 7.91 -9.04
C GLY A 139 7.33 8.92 -9.32
N SER A 140 6.14 8.50 -9.72
CA SER A 140 5.07 9.42 -10.09
C SER A 140 4.40 10.10 -8.90
N ILE A 141 4.52 9.53 -7.73
CA ILE A 141 3.97 10.11 -6.49
C ILE A 141 4.69 11.41 -6.13
N LEU A 142 5.97 11.50 -6.45
CA LEU A 142 6.77 12.70 -6.18
C LEU A 142 6.37 13.89 -7.04
N LEU A 143 5.55 13.70 -8.06
CA LEU A 143 5.07 14.75 -8.95
C LEU A 143 3.74 15.38 -8.48
N ILE A 144 3.19 14.85 -7.42
CA ILE A 144 2.01 15.41 -6.80
C ILE A 144 2.46 16.50 -5.82
#